data_f8a1bba5ff4ff44d2665fefb5ed33d73
#
_entry.id   f8a1bba5ff4ff44d2665fefb5ed33d73
#
_cell.length_a   1.000
_cell.length_b   1.000
_cell.length_c   1.000
_cell.angle_alpha   90.00
_cell.angle_beta   90.00
_cell.angle_gamma   90.00
#
_symmetry.space_group_name_H-M   'P 1'
#
loop_
_entity.id
_entity.type
_entity.pdbx_description
1 polymer ?
#
loop_
_entity_poly.entity_id
_entity_poly.type
_entity_poly.pdbx_seq_one_letter_code
_entity_poly.pdbx_strand_id
1 'polypeptide(L)'
;MACQVIRITGASQNNLKDLDLDIPLHHITVVTGVSGSGKSSLAFDTLYAEGQRRYVETFSPYARQFMDRMDRPRVRRIEGIPPAIAIDRKAPVRTSRSTVGTMTEITDYVKLLYARLALLHCEKCGEPVSKDAPEAVWSRIRNTPAGTPLILTFPVRVEKAEARRTILSLLQAGFHRIYSEGRVESLEEGEPAQTSGVLHVVADRLPFDQSQRSRLIESVERAYRYGNGVVDAWIPPRRHLRFSNRLTCDRCGIDYAPPGPNLFSFNSPVGACETCRGFGRIIDVDLDLVIPDQGLSLEQGAIKPFGGREAGRMEYEDLRAFCRAEGIPMDVPFRKLKKAHRDAVINGTPSYYGVRGFFRWLETKTYKMHVRVYLSRYRGYRPCPDCGGSRFRKEALLYRLGGLDLGQVYAMNVEGALDFFSSLRMPEKDEAAVLV
;
A
#
# COMPACT_ATOMS: atom_id res chain seq x y z
N MET A 1 28.43 -45.02 8.72
CA MET A 1 29.40 -44.30 7.89
C MET A 1 28.66 -43.15 7.23
N ALA A 2 29.13 -41.91 7.36
CA ALA A 2 28.51 -40.79 6.69
C ALA A 2 28.67 -40.97 5.16
N CYS A 3 27.62 -40.77 4.39
CA CYS A 3 27.67 -40.81 2.93
C CYS A 3 28.59 -39.67 2.46
N GLN A 4 29.74 -40.00 1.88
CA GLN A 4 30.71 -39.00 1.41
C GLN A 4 30.44 -38.48 0.00
N VAL A 5 29.35 -38.94 -0.60
CA VAL A 5 28.94 -38.61 -1.98
C VAL A 5 27.45 -38.33 -2.04
N ILE A 6 27.06 -37.44 -2.93
CA ILE A 6 25.68 -37.29 -3.38
C ILE A 6 25.51 -38.26 -4.55
N ARG A 7 24.66 -39.27 -4.38
CA ARG A 7 24.38 -40.26 -5.44
C ARG A 7 23.08 -39.93 -6.15
N ILE A 8 23.17 -39.73 -7.44
CA ILE A 8 22.04 -39.45 -8.34
C ILE A 8 21.83 -40.70 -9.20
N THR A 9 20.59 -41.17 -9.31
CA THR A 9 20.22 -42.30 -10.16
C THR A 9 19.03 -41.91 -11.02
N GLY A 10 19.20 -42.04 -12.34
CA GLY A 10 18.13 -41.86 -13.31
C GLY A 10 17.63 -40.42 -13.44
N ALA A 11 18.51 -39.42 -13.47
CA ALA A 11 18.12 -38.01 -13.67
C ALA A 11 17.68 -37.77 -15.11
N SER A 12 16.42 -37.33 -15.27
CA SER A 12 15.77 -37.12 -16.58
C SER A 12 15.11 -35.72 -16.63
N GLN A 13 15.59 -34.77 -15.81
CA GLN A 13 15.05 -33.42 -15.79
C GLN A 13 15.47 -32.67 -17.05
N ASN A 14 14.51 -32.00 -17.70
CA ASN A 14 14.71 -31.23 -18.94
C ASN A 14 15.37 -32.10 -20.04
N ASN A 15 16.62 -31.80 -20.40
CA ASN A 15 17.39 -32.49 -21.44
C ASN A 15 18.35 -33.55 -20.89
N LEU A 16 18.32 -33.88 -19.60
CA LEU A 16 19.08 -34.99 -19.04
C LEU A 16 18.52 -36.33 -19.51
N LYS A 17 19.38 -37.28 -19.83
CA LYS A 17 19.03 -38.58 -20.42
C LYS A 17 19.37 -39.71 -19.46
N ASP A 18 18.52 -39.91 -18.42
CA ASP A 18 18.62 -40.99 -17.43
C ASP A 18 20.04 -41.08 -16.82
N LEU A 19 20.56 -39.93 -16.35
CA LEU A 19 21.93 -39.79 -15.89
C LEU A 19 22.11 -40.36 -14.49
N ASP A 20 23.11 -41.23 -14.34
CA ASP A 20 23.62 -41.71 -13.06
C ASP A 20 24.96 -41.04 -12.76
N LEU A 21 25.11 -40.46 -11.52
CA LEU A 21 26.29 -39.69 -11.16
C LEU A 21 26.51 -39.71 -9.64
N ASP A 22 27.77 -39.87 -9.21
CA ASP A 22 28.22 -39.66 -7.83
C ASP A 22 29.02 -38.35 -7.74
N ILE A 23 28.59 -37.43 -6.85
CA ILE A 23 29.22 -36.14 -6.61
C ILE A 23 29.86 -36.16 -5.22
N PRO A 24 31.20 -35.98 -5.09
CA PRO A 24 31.84 -36.00 -3.79
C PRO A 24 31.41 -34.82 -2.92
N LEU A 25 31.13 -35.07 -1.64
CA LEU A 25 30.91 -34.04 -0.64
C LEU A 25 32.26 -33.43 -0.18
N HIS A 26 32.19 -32.21 0.33
CA HIS A 26 33.37 -31.46 0.81
C HIS A 26 34.46 -31.15 -0.23
N HIS A 27 34.10 -31.22 -1.51
CA HIS A 27 34.97 -30.89 -2.64
C HIS A 27 34.31 -29.84 -3.55
N ILE A 28 35.14 -29.11 -4.25
CA ILE A 28 34.68 -28.23 -5.33
C ILE A 28 34.46 -29.09 -6.57
N THR A 29 33.21 -29.17 -7.03
CA THR A 29 32.83 -29.87 -8.26
C THR A 29 32.50 -28.88 -9.35
N VAL A 30 33.16 -28.94 -10.49
CA VAL A 30 32.94 -28.06 -11.63
C VAL A 30 32.17 -28.82 -12.71
N VAL A 31 30.98 -28.28 -13.10
CA VAL A 31 30.19 -28.86 -14.18
C VAL A 31 30.42 -28.06 -15.46
N THR A 32 31.05 -28.69 -16.46
CA THR A 32 31.43 -28.07 -17.73
C THR A 32 30.72 -28.72 -18.91
N GLY A 33 30.71 -28.07 -20.05
CA GLY A 33 30.12 -28.58 -21.30
C GLY A 33 29.60 -27.47 -22.21
N VAL A 34 29.21 -27.82 -23.41
CA VAL A 34 28.63 -26.91 -24.41
C VAL A 34 27.28 -26.32 -23.94
N SER A 35 26.87 -25.17 -24.54
CA SER A 35 25.56 -24.62 -24.26
C SER A 35 24.44 -25.63 -24.60
N GLY A 36 23.44 -25.75 -23.72
CA GLY A 36 22.35 -26.70 -23.89
C GLY A 36 22.68 -28.14 -23.47
N SER A 37 23.87 -28.47 -22.95
CA SER A 37 24.23 -29.84 -22.53
C SER A 37 23.58 -30.33 -21.22
N GLY A 38 22.78 -29.51 -20.52
CA GLY A 38 22.09 -29.92 -19.28
C GLY A 38 22.80 -29.53 -17.99
N LYS A 39 23.88 -28.73 -18.04
CA LYS A 39 24.62 -28.28 -16.84
C LYS A 39 23.72 -27.63 -15.78
N SER A 40 22.90 -26.68 -16.21
CA SER A 40 21.94 -25.99 -15.32
C SER A 40 20.84 -26.94 -14.87
N SER A 41 20.36 -27.84 -15.74
CA SER A 41 19.36 -28.85 -15.40
C SER A 41 19.86 -29.82 -14.33
N LEU A 42 21.15 -30.17 -14.33
CA LEU A 42 21.74 -30.99 -13.28
C LEU A 42 21.91 -30.18 -11.97
N ALA A 43 22.53 -28.99 -12.03
CA ALA A 43 22.91 -28.23 -10.84
C ALA A 43 21.69 -27.58 -10.17
N PHE A 44 20.83 -26.90 -10.93
CA PHE A 44 19.71 -26.12 -10.39
C PHE A 44 18.41 -26.91 -10.39
N ASP A 45 18.02 -27.47 -11.55
CA ASP A 45 16.68 -28.08 -11.70
C ASP A 45 16.61 -29.50 -11.10
N THR A 46 17.76 -30.13 -10.77
CA THR A 46 17.82 -31.44 -10.13
C THR A 46 18.37 -31.37 -8.71
N LEU A 47 19.65 -31.01 -8.53
CA LEU A 47 20.30 -31.03 -7.23
C LEU A 47 19.74 -29.96 -6.29
N TYR A 48 19.80 -28.68 -6.69
CA TYR A 48 19.30 -27.61 -5.86
C TYR A 48 17.79 -27.79 -5.55
N ALA A 49 16.98 -28.08 -6.57
CA ALA A 49 15.55 -28.27 -6.42
C ALA A 49 15.21 -29.36 -5.39
N GLU A 50 15.89 -30.51 -5.44
CA GLU A 50 15.66 -31.59 -4.48
C GLU A 50 16.20 -31.27 -3.07
N GLY A 51 17.36 -30.65 -2.97
CA GLY A 51 17.93 -30.21 -1.69
C GLY A 51 17.04 -29.18 -0.99
N GLN A 52 16.57 -28.18 -1.72
CA GLN A 52 15.67 -27.15 -1.21
C GLN A 52 14.29 -27.75 -0.86
N ARG A 53 13.74 -28.63 -1.70
CA ARG A 53 12.46 -29.31 -1.45
C ARG A 53 12.49 -30.07 -0.12
N ARG A 54 13.53 -30.90 0.10
CA ARG A 54 13.68 -31.65 1.36
C ARG A 54 13.89 -30.74 2.56
N TYR A 55 14.65 -29.66 2.40
CA TYR A 55 14.85 -28.68 3.46
C TYR A 55 13.54 -28.00 3.85
N VAL A 56 12.75 -27.53 2.88
CA VAL A 56 11.44 -26.91 3.12
C VAL A 56 10.46 -27.89 3.80
N GLU A 57 10.52 -29.19 3.50
CA GLU A 57 9.69 -30.19 4.16
C GLU A 57 9.95 -30.35 5.66
N THR A 58 11.11 -29.92 6.16
CA THR A 58 11.42 -29.93 7.61
C THR A 58 10.72 -28.84 8.40
N PHE A 59 10.18 -27.81 7.73
CA PHE A 59 9.49 -26.70 8.40
C PHE A 59 8.04 -27.03 8.75
N SER A 60 7.50 -26.27 9.72
CA SER A 60 6.08 -26.39 10.09
C SER A 60 5.14 -26.10 8.90
N PRO A 61 3.90 -26.65 8.90
CA PRO A 61 2.92 -26.38 7.83
C PRO A 61 2.65 -24.90 7.64
N TYR A 62 2.70 -24.10 8.71
CA TYR A 62 2.53 -22.65 8.65
C TYR A 62 3.70 -21.97 7.92
N ALA A 63 4.94 -22.27 8.29
CA ALA A 63 6.12 -21.70 7.67
C ALA A 63 6.22 -22.05 6.18
N ARG A 64 5.81 -23.27 5.80
CA ARG A 64 5.79 -23.72 4.37
C ARG A 64 4.86 -22.93 3.46
N GLN A 65 3.87 -22.21 3.99
CA GLN A 65 2.98 -21.36 3.18
C GLN A 65 3.66 -20.10 2.64
N PHE A 66 4.75 -19.68 3.27
CA PHE A 66 5.50 -18.46 2.92
C PHE A 66 6.79 -18.75 2.13
N MET A 67 7.09 -20.01 1.86
CA MET A 67 8.28 -20.41 1.15
C MET A 67 7.96 -20.84 -0.28
N ASP A 68 8.86 -20.53 -1.20
CA ASP A 68 8.76 -20.99 -2.58
C ASP A 68 8.83 -22.52 -2.61
N ARG A 69 7.84 -23.14 -3.25
CA ARG A 69 7.80 -24.59 -3.43
C ARG A 69 8.55 -24.91 -4.70
N MET A 70 9.58 -25.76 -4.55
CA MET A 70 10.23 -26.40 -5.69
C MET A 70 9.48 -27.68 -6.07
N ASP A 71 9.23 -27.84 -7.37
CA ASP A 71 8.68 -29.07 -7.90
C ASP A 71 9.69 -30.22 -7.73
N ARG A 72 9.19 -31.43 -7.53
CA ARG A 72 10.03 -32.60 -7.45
C ARG A 72 10.71 -32.84 -8.82
N PRO A 73 12.06 -32.87 -8.87
CA PRO A 73 12.75 -33.13 -10.13
C PRO A 73 12.46 -34.54 -10.65
N ARG A 74 12.55 -34.71 -11.97
CA ARG A 74 12.42 -36.02 -12.65
C ARG A 74 13.70 -36.81 -12.46
N VAL A 75 13.77 -37.55 -11.36
CA VAL A 75 14.90 -38.40 -10.99
C VAL A 75 14.40 -39.62 -10.25
N ARG A 76 14.99 -40.77 -10.48
CA ARG A 76 14.59 -42.02 -9.79
C ARG A 76 14.93 -41.91 -8.30
N ARG A 77 16.17 -41.53 -7.99
CA ARG A 77 16.67 -41.44 -6.61
C ARG A 77 17.82 -40.44 -6.46
N ILE A 78 17.83 -39.68 -5.35
CA ILE A 78 18.95 -38.89 -4.90
C ILE A 78 19.21 -39.18 -3.42
N GLU A 79 20.45 -39.59 -3.10
CA GLU A 79 20.89 -39.88 -1.74
C GLU A 79 22.02 -38.98 -1.34
N GLY A 80 22.14 -38.72 -0.03
CA GLY A 80 23.24 -37.94 0.56
C GLY A 80 23.20 -36.46 0.25
N ILE A 81 22.10 -35.90 -0.26
CA ILE A 81 21.98 -34.47 -0.58
C ILE A 81 21.81 -33.64 0.68
N PRO A 82 22.71 -32.66 0.97
CA PRO A 82 22.53 -31.70 2.06
C PRO A 82 21.52 -30.59 1.70
N PRO A 83 21.09 -29.76 2.68
CA PRO A 83 20.41 -28.51 2.39
C PRO A 83 21.22 -27.68 1.39
N ALA A 84 20.57 -27.20 0.34
CA ALA A 84 21.24 -26.55 -0.78
C ALA A 84 20.93 -25.06 -0.84
N ILE A 85 21.94 -24.24 -1.14
CA ILE A 85 21.81 -22.81 -1.46
C ILE A 85 22.30 -22.63 -2.91
N ALA A 86 21.51 -21.92 -3.72
CA ALA A 86 21.89 -21.60 -5.09
C ALA A 86 22.14 -20.10 -5.23
N ILE A 87 23.25 -19.76 -5.92
CA ILE A 87 23.52 -18.41 -6.40
C ILE A 87 23.39 -18.48 -7.92
N ASP A 88 22.28 -18.00 -8.44
CA ASP A 88 21.99 -18.03 -9.88
C ASP A 88 22.30 -16.66 -10.52
N ARG A 89 22.74 -16.70 -11.77
CA ARG A 89 22.86 -15.52 -12.65
C ARG A 89 21.53 -15.14 -13.28
N LYS A 90 20.38 -15.46 -12.73
CA LYS A 90 19.15 -14.94 -13.29
C LYS A 90 19.27 -13.43 -13.33
N ALA A 91 19.45 -12.89 -14.53
CA ALA A 91 19.23 -11.47 -14.71
C ALA A 91 17.84 -11.18 -14.18
N PRO A 92 17.70 -10.39 -13.11
CA PRO A 92 16.38 -10.12 -12.55
C PRO A 92 15.52 -9.60 -13.70
N VAL A 93 14.33 -10.16 -13.88
CA VAL A 93 13.42 -9.75 -14.96
C VAL A 93 13.18 -8.26 -14.79
N ARG A 94 13.84 -7.46 -15.61
CA ARG A 94 13.71 -6.01 -15.60
C ARG A 94 12.35 -5.67 -16.20
N THR A 95 11.37 -5.53 -15.35
CA THR A 95 10.08 -4.98 -15.73
C THR A 95 10.10 -3.46 -15.56
N SER A 96 9.18 -2.77 -16.20
CA SER A 96 9.01 -1.32 -16.00
C SER A 96 8.63 -0.94 -14.56
N ARG A 97 8.32 -1.91 -13.70
CA ARG A 97 8.09 -1.74 -12.27
C ARG A 97 9.33 -1.96 -11.41
N SER A 98 10.38 -2.60 -11.95
CA SER A 98 11.60 -2.91 -11.20
C SER A 98 12.27 -1.65 -10.68
N THR A 99 12.71 -1.71 -9.43
CA THR A 99 13.50 -0.66 -8.75
C THR A 99 14.70 -1.32 -8.10
N VAL A 100 15.69 -0.54 -7.66
CA VAL A 100 16.81 -1.07 -6.86
C VAL A 100 16.25 -1.84 -5.66
N GLY A 101 15.29 -1.26 -4.92
CA GLY A 101 14.70 -1.90 -3.75
C GLY A 101 14.01 -3.24 -4.04
N THR A 102 13.32 -3.39 -5.19
CA THR A 102 12.71 -4.69 -5.55
C THR A 102 13.72 -5.72 -6.02
N MET A 103 14.84 -5.28 -6.59
CA MET A 103 15.90 -6.18 -7.05
C MET A 103 16.81 -6.66 -5.91
N THR A 104 16.88 -5.89 -4.84
CA THR A 104 17.64 -6.20 -3.62
C THR A 104 16.76 -6.73 -2.49
N GLU A 105 15.45 -6.91 -2.75
CA GLU A 105 14.42 -7.35 -1.77
C GLU A 105 14.22 -6.39 -0.58
N ILE A 106 14.91 -5.24 -0.55
CA ILE A 106 14.77 -4.22 0.51
C ILE A 106 13.31 -3.77 0.66
N THR A 107 12.56 -3.70 -0.46
CA THR A 107 11.15 -3.33 -0.43
C THR A 107 10.30 -4.25 0.44
N ASP A 108 10.67 -5.53 0.58
CA ASP A 108 9.92 -6.49 1.38
C ASP A 108 10.12 -6.26 2.87
N TYR A 109 11.33 -5.86 3.27
CA TYR A 109 11.60 -5.42 4.64
C TYR A 109 10.91 -4.10 4.96
N VAL A 110 10.98 -3.12 4.05
CA VAL A 110 10.34 -1.80 4.24
C VAL A 110 8.83 -1.94 4.41
N LYS A 111 8.15 -2.77 3.60
CA LYS A 111 6.70 -3.00 3.75
C LYS A 111 6.35 -3.60 5.10
N LEU A 112 7.19 -4.50 5.64
CA LEU A 112 6.97 -5.10 6.96
C LEU A 112 7.19 -4.09 8.08
N LEU A 113 8.24 -3.26 7.99
CA LEU A 113 8.48 -2.17 8.93
C LEU A 113 7.30 -1.21 8.99
N TYR A 114 6.78 -0.79 7.83
CA TYR A 114 5.61 0.09 7.79
C TYR A 114 4.36 -0.57 8.36
N ALA A 115 4.12 -1.84 8.05
CA ALA A 115 2.97 -2.57 8.57
C ALA A 115 2.98 -2.71 10.10
N ARG A 116 4.16 -2.73 10.72
CA ARG A 116 4.33 -2.95 12.15
C ARG A 116 4.50 -1.67 12.95
N LEU A 117 5.23 -0.68 12.41
CA LEU A 117 5.78 0.44 13.17
C LEU A 117 5.30 1.81 12.69
N ALA A 118 4.79 1.94 11.47
CA ALA A 118 4.36 3.22 10.96
C ALA A 118 3.09 3.71 11.65
N LEU A 119 3.06 4.99 11.98
CA LEU A 119 1.91 5.65 12.56
C LEU A 119 0.96 6.14 11.46
N LEU A 120 -0.30 5.76 11.55
CA LEU A 120 -1.36 6.28 10.70
C LEU A 120 -1.62 7.75 11.04
N HIS A 121 -1.79 8.58 10.02
CA HIS A 121 -2.24 9.96 10.16
C HIS A 121 -3.58 10.16 9.48
N CYS A 122 -4.44 10.92 10.11
CA CYS A 122 -5.77 11.20 9.56
C CYS A 122 -5.67 11.97 8.24
N GLU A 123 -6.37 11.51 7.22
CA GLU A 123 -6.39 12.14 5.89
C GLU A 123 -6.95 13.59 5.90
N LYS A 124 -7.82 13.91 6.87
CA LYS A 124 -8.49 15.21 6.94
C LYS A 124 -7.74 16.22 7.81
N CYS A 125 -7.27 15.82 9.00
CA CYS A 125 -6.64 16.76 9.95
C CYS A 125 -5.14 16.54 10.13
N GLY A 126 -4.57 15.45 9.61
CA GLY A 126 -3.14 15.13 9.73
C GLY A 126 -2.70 14.62 11.11
N GLU A 127 -3.62 14.54 12.09
CA GLU A 127 -3.30 14.06 13.44
C GLU A 127 -3.01 12.56 13.43
N PRO A 128 -2.10 12.07 14.29
CA PRO A 128 -1.84 10.66 14.42
C PRO A 128 -3.07 9.89 14.91
N VAL A 129 -3.30 8.72 14.34
CA VAL A 129 -4.38 7.81 14.69
C VAL A 129 -3.77 6.52 15.20
N SER A 130 -4.02 6.20 16.47
CA SER A 130 -3.52 4.98 17.12
C SER A 130 -4.67 4.21 17.76
N LYS A 131 -4.41 2.94 18.02
CA LYS A 131 -5.28 2.13 18.87
C LYS A 131 -4.84 2.32 20.32
N ASP A 132 -5.78 2.58 21.18
CA ASP A 132 -5.53 2.63 22.62
C ASP A 132 -5.81 1.24 23.22
N ALA A 133 -4.76 0.52 23.58
CA ALA A 133 -4.90 -0.66 24.43
C ALA A 133 -5.40 -0.24 25.83
N PRO A 134 -6.05 -1.13 26.60
CA PRO A 134 -6.49 -0.81 27.96
C PRO A 134 -5.37 -0.28 28.86
N GLU A 135 -4.13 -0.75 28.67
CA GLU A 135 -2.93 -0.27 29.36
C GLU A 135 -2.57 1.19 29.00
N ALA A 136 -2.84 1.58 27.76
CA ALA A 136 -2.61 2.96 27.31
C ALA A 136 -3.58 3.92 28.00
N VAL A 137 -4.84 3.51 28.22
CA VAL A 137 -5.81 4.27 29.01
C VAL A 137 -5.28 4.48 30.41
N TRP A 138 -4.83 3.40 31.08
CA TRP A 138 -4.20 3.51 32.39
C TRP A 138 -3.01 4.47 32.40
N SER A 139 -2.11 4.36 31.46
CA SER A 139 -0.90 5.17 31.38
C SER A 139 -1.22 6.68 31.28
N ARG A 140 -2.29 7.04 30.57
CA ARG A 140 -2.72 8.45 30.41
C ARG A 140 -3.42 9.03 31.65
N ILE A 141 -4.02 8.19 32.48
CA ILE A 141 -4.74 8.64 33.68
C ILE A 141 -3.98 8.40 35.00
N ARG A 142 -2.89 7.62 35.00
CA ARG A 142 -2.11 7.24 36.21
C ARG A 142 -1.61 8.41 37.06
N ASN A 143 -1.48 9.59 36.46
CA ASN A 143 -1.05 10.81 37.17
C ASN A 143 -2.22 11.59 37.78
N THR A 144 -3.44 11.03 37.76
CA THR A 144 -4.61 11.61 38.43
C THR A 144 -4.42 11.46 39.96
N PRO A 145 -4.72 12.50 40.77
CA PRO A 145 -4.61 12.39 42.22
C PRO A 145 -5.49 11.28 42.79
N ALA A 146 -4.98 10.57 43.80
CA ALA A 146 -5.74 9.52 44.49
C ALA A 146 -7.05 10.06 45.07
N GLY A 147 -8.11 9.24 45.03
CA GLY A 147 -9.43 9.64 45.49
C GLY A 147 -10.25 10.46 44.48
N THR A 148 -9.66 10.92 43.36
CA THR A 148 -10.41 11.67 42.35
C THR A 148 -11.46 10.78 41.70
N PRO A 149 -12.73 11.21 41.58
CA PRO A 149 -13.76 10.44 40.90
C PRO A 149 -13.39 10.20 39.43
N LEU A 150 -13.44 8.95 39.00
CA LEU A 150 -13.29 8.55 37.61
C LEU A 150 -14.56 7.86 37.15
N ILE A 151 -15.14 8.32 36.05
CA ILE A 151 -16.31 7.71 35.44
C ILE A 151 -15.90 7.23 34.06
N LEU A 152 -15.97 5.92 33.81
CA LEU A 152 -15.77 5.31 32.52
C LEU A 152 -17.11 5.11 31.84
N THR A 153 -17.25 5.62 30.62
CA THR A 153 -18.46 5.47 29.83
C THR A 153 -18.12 4.95 28.43
N PHE A 154 -19.10 4.41 27.76
CA PHE A 154 -19.03 4.09 26.34
C PHE A 154 -20.21 4.70 25.58
N PRO A 155 -20.02 5.16 24.36
CA PRO A 155 -21.09 5.75 23.56
C PRO A 155 -21.96 4.66 22.94
N VAL A 156 -23.27 4.81 23.02
CA VAL A 156 -24.27 3.99 22.32
C VAL A 156 -25.14 4.92 21.50
N ARG A 157 -25.16 4.73 20.19
CA ARG A 157 -26.06 5.47 19.31
C ARG A 157 -27.47 4.88 19.43
N VAL A 158 -28.43 5.71 19.74
CA VAL A 158 -29.84 5.32 19.90
C VAL A 158 -30.67 6.04 18.85
N GLU A 159 -31.35 5.28 18.03
CA GLU A 159 -32.34 5.79 17.11
C GLU A 159 -33.71 5.77 17.78
N LYS A 160 -34.53 6.81 17.53
CA LYS A 160 -35.83 6.96 18.19
C LYS A 160 -36.74 5.72 18.04
N ALA A 161 -36.70 5.07 16.88
CA ALA A 161 -37.49 3.87 16.62
C ALA A 161 -37.07 2.63 17.42
N GLU A 162 -35.77 2.55 17.82
CA GLU A 162 -35.17 1.40 18.51
C GLU A 162 -34.78 1.68 19.96
N ALA A 163 -35.10 2.88 20.47
CA ALA A 163 -34.63 3.34 21.79
C ALA A 163 -34.98 2.34 22.91
N ARG A 164 -36.24 1.91 22.98
CA ARG A 164 -36.73 0.96 24.00
C ARG A 164 -36.00 -0.37 23.94
N ARG A 165 -35.77 -0.91 22.75
CA ARG A 165 -35.02 -2.18 22.56
C ARG A 165 -33.55 -2.05 22.98
N THR A 166 -32.92 -0.96 22.62
CA THR A 166 -31.52 -0.67 23.00
C THR A 166 -31.38 -0.53 24.49
N ILE A 167 -32.26 0.20 25.17
CA ILE A 167 -32.26 0.39 26.61
C ILE A 167 -32.48 -0.97 27.33
N LEU A 168 -33.43 -1.77 26.92
CA LEU A 168 -33.66 -3.09 27.50
C LEU A 168 -32.45 -4.00 27.35
N SER A 169 -31.79 -3.98 26.21
CA SER A 169 -30.58 -4.76 26.01
C SER A 169 -29.40 -4.31 26.90
N LEU A 170 -29.27 -3.00 27.14
CA LEU A 170 -28.29 -2.46 28.07
C LEU A 170 -28.57 -2.86 29.52
N LEU A 171 -29.81 -2.80 29.97
CA LEU A 171 -30.24 -3.24 31.31
C LEU A 171 -29.99 -4.74 31.49
N GLN A 172 -30.32 -5.59 30.50
CA GLN A 172 -30.02 -7.03 30.52
C GLN A 172 -28.52 -7.32 30.57
N ALA A 173 -27.67 -6.45 29.95
CA ALA A 173 -26.22 -6.55 30.02
C ALA A 173 -25.62 -6.01 31.32
N GLY A 174 -26.48 -5.53 32.25
CA GLY A 174 -26.11 -5.04 33.58
C GLY A 174 -25.64 -3.58 33.61
N PHE A 175 -26.03 -2.78 32.64
CA PHE A 175 -25.76 -1.35 32.63
C PHE A 175 -27.02 -0.56 33.04
N HIS A 176 -26.97 0.03 34.22
CA HIS A 176 -28.13 0.70 34.85
C HIS A 176 -27.94 2.22 34.93
N ARG A 177 -26.88 2.78 34.38
CA ARG A 177 -26.55 4.22 34.53
C ARG A 177 -26.05 4.83 33.24
N ILE A 178 -26.38 6.08 33.03
CA ILE A 178 -25.86 6.93 31.96
C ILE A 178 -25.19 8.16 32.58
N TYR A 179 -24.28 8.77 31.80
CA TYR A 179 -23.64 10.02 32.15
C TYR A 179 -24.14 11.12 31.22
N SER A 180 -24.81 12.10 31.78
CA SER A 180 -25.41 13.22 31.05
C SER A 180 -25.16 14.51 31.82
N GLU A 181 -24.76 15.57 31.12
CA GLU A 181 -24.57 16.93 31.65
C GLU A 181 -23.74 17.01 32.97
N GLY A 182 -22.72 16.16 33.08
CA GLY A 182 -21.86 16.13 34.28
C GLY A 182 -22.38 15.32 35.45
N ARG A 183 -23.51 14.62 35.28
CA ARG A 183 -24.18 13.80 36.31
C ARG A 183 -24.36 12.35 35.87
N VAL A 184 -24.38 11.47 36.83
CA VAL A 184 -24.73 10.06 36.61
C VAL A 184 -26.21 9.89 36.95
N GLU A 185 -26.99 9.48 35.95
CA GLU A 185 -28.44 9.26 36.04
C GLU A 185 -28.75 7.77 35.94
N SER A 186 -29.90 7.36 36.50
CA SER A 186 -30.40 5.98 36.38
C SER A 186 -30.97 5.75 34.98
N LEU A 187 -30.65 4.59 34.41
CA LEU A 187 -31.28 4.10 33.16
C LEU A 187 -32.46 3.22 33.58
N GLU A 188 -33.61 3.83 33.87
CA GLU A 188 -34.82 3.09 34.21
C GLU A 188 -35.62 2.70 32.97
N GLU A 189 -36.61 1.80 33.11
CA GLU A 189 -37.50 1.37 32.02
C GLU A 189 -38.46 2.48 31.52
N GLY A 190 -38.19 3.72 31.86
CA GLY A 190 -38.87 4.92 31.34
C GLY A 190 -38.08 5.61 30.25
N GLU A 191 -38.75 6.39 29.41
CA GLU A 191 -38.07 7.14 28.35
C GLU A 191 -36.94 8.02 28.92
N PRO A 192 -35.67 7.78 28.55
CA PRO A 192 -34.63 8.76 28.89
C PRO A 192 -34.96 10.09 28.23
N ALA A 193 -34.64 11.20 28.89
CA ALA A 193 -34.90 12.56 28.39
C ALA A 193 -34.29 12.83 26.99
N GLN A 194 -33.36 11.98 26.51
CA GLN A 194 -32.85 11.95 25.16
C GLN A 194 -33.22 10.65 24.44
N THR A 195 -34.35 10.67 23.77
CA THR A 195 -34.86 9.52 22.98
C THR A 195 -34.13 9.32 21.64
N SER A 196 -33.19 10.16 21.27
CA SER A 196 -32.36 10.03 20.05
C SER A 196 -30.99 10.69 20.23
N GLY A 197 -29.94 10.08 19.71
CA GLY A 197 -28.58 10.60 19.78
C GLY A 197 -27.57 9.60 20.37
N VAL A 198 -26.54 10.11 21.03
CA VAL A 198 -25.49 9.29 21.67
C VAL A 198 -25.73 9.28 23.19
N LEU A 199 -25.99 8.09 23.72
CA LEU A 199 -26.02 7.89 25.18
C LEU A 199 -24.61 7.50 25.66
N HIS A 200 -24.11 8.17 26.72
CA HIS A 200 -22.88 7.77 27.40
C HIS A 200 -23.21 6.81 28.54
N VAL A 201 -23.17 5.50 28.28
CA VAL A 201 -23.49 4.46 29.23
C VAL A 201 -22.34 4.26 30.21
N VAL A 202 -22.59 4.26 31.52
CA VAL A 202 -21.56 4.10 32.54
C VAL A 202 -21.13 2.65 32.63
N ALA A 203 -19.88 2.39 32.29
CA ALA A 203 -19.24 1.08 32.44
C ALA A 203 -18.76 0.84 33.88
N ASP A 204 -18.13 1.85 34.50
CA ASP A 204 -17.70 1.81 35.89
C ASP A 204 -17.57 3.24 36.46
N ARG A 205 -17.69 3.34 37.79
CA ARG A 205 -17.44 4.56 38.55
C ARG A 205 -16.61 4.19 39.77
N LEU A 206 -15.40 4.71 39.85
CA LEU A 206 -14.47 4.40 40.93
C LEU A 206 -13.67 5.65 41.34
N PRO A 207 -13.27 5.79 42.62
CA PRO A 207 -12.23 6.73 42.96
C PRO A 207 -10.91 6.24 42.37
N PHE A 208 -10.15 7.17 41.77
CA PHE A 208 -8.86 6.79 41.22
C PHE A 208 -7.89 6.32 42.31
N ASP A 209 -7.38 5.10 42.16
CA ASP A 209 -6.35 4.52 43.03
C ASP A 209 -5.43 3.64 42.19
N GLN A 210 -4.13 3.75 42.39
CA GLN A 210 -3.13 2.95 41.69
C GLN A 210 -3.28 1.44 41.96
N SER A 211 -3.79 1.04 43.10
CA SER A 211 -4.08 -0.36 43.44
C SER A 211 -5.20 -0.98 42.60
N GLN A 212 -6.08 -0.15 42.03
CA GLN A 212 -7.24 -0.61 41.23
C GLN A 212 -6.95 -0.76 39.73
N ARG A 213 -5.67 -0.85 39.33
CA ARG A 213 -5.27 -0.98 37.93
C ARG A 213 -6.00 -2.12 37.20
N SER A 214 -6.06 -3.31 37.79
CA SER A 214 -6.69 -4.47 37.17
C SER A 214 -8.18 -4.24 36.93
N ARG A 215 -8.91 -3.70 37.92
CA ARG A 215 -10.32 -3.37 37.80
C ARG A 215 -10.58 -2.33 36.68
N LEU A 216 -9.70 -1.33 36.57
CA LEU A 216 -9.83 -0.33 35.55
C LEU A 216 -9.63 -0.93 34.15
N ILE A 217 -8.63 -1.78 33.97
CA ILE A 217 -8.37 -2.48 32.70
C ILE A 217 -9.58 -3.31 32.29
N GLU A 218 -10.14 -4.11 33.21
CA GLU A 218 -11.36 -4.92 32.95
C GLU A 218 -12.55 -4.03 32.59
N SER A 219 -12.71 -2.89 33.26
CA SER A 219 -13.80 -1.94 32.98
C SER A 219 -13.64 -1.28 31.59
N VAL A 220 -12.40 -0.98 31.18
CA VAL A 220 -12.08 -0.47 29.83
C VAL A 220 -12.35 -1.54 28.77
N GLU A 221 -11.93 -2.78 28.98
CA GLU A 221 -12.21 -3.89 28.06
C GLU A 221 -13.70 -4.11 27.88
N ARG A 222 -14.45 -4.06 28.99
CA ARG A 222 -15.92 -4.14 28.98
C ARG A 222 -16.51 -2.96 28.19
N ALA A 223 -16.05 -1.73 28.43
CA ALA A 223 -16.50 -0.55 27.71
C ALA A 223 -16.19 -0.66 26.19
N TYR A 224 -15.01 -1.13 25.80
CA TYR A 224 -14.68 -1.36 24.38
C TYR A 224 -15.60 -2.37 23.72
N ARG A 225 -15.96 -3.44 24.42
CA ARG A 225 -16.84 -4.50 23.89
C ARG A 225 -18.23 -3.97 23.58
N TYR A 226 -18.81 -3.15 24.45
CA TYR A 226 -20.17 -2.63 24.31
C TYR A 226 -20.24 -1.27 23.59
N GLY A 227 -19.18 -0.47 23.65
CA GLY A 227 -19.06 0.85 23.04
C GLY A 227 -18.47 0.85 21.64
N ASN A 228 -18.54 -0.28 20.93
CA ASN A 228 -18.01 -0.42 19.57
C ASN A 228 -16.53 0.02 19.48
N GLY A 229 -15.75 -0.30 20.52
CA GLY A 229 -14.32 0.01 20.59
C GLY A 229 -13.99 1.41 21.11
N VAL A 230 -14.96 2.14 21.65
CA VAL A 230 -14.75 3.48 22.21
C VAL A 230 -15.03 3.48 23.70
N VAL A 231 -14.19 4.15 24.47
CA VAL A 231 -14.38 4.46 25.89
C VAL A 231 -14.07 5.91 26.16
N ASP A 232 -14.91 6.56 26.96
CA ASP A 232 -14.71 7.92 27.44
C ASP A 232 -14.40 7.87 28.95
N ALA A 233 -13.31 8.52 29.36
CA ALA A 233 -12.93 8.68 30.76
C ALA A 233 -13.22 10.13 31.20
N TRP A 234 -14.12 10.28 32.16
CA TRP A 234 -14.50 11.59 32.72
C TRP A 234 -13.87 11.75 34.09
N ILE A 235 -13.10 12.80 34.24
CA ILE A 235 -12.39 13.17 35.48
C ILE A 235 -12.88 14.56 35.87
N PRO A 236 -13.85 14.67 36.78
CA PRO A 236 -14.34 15.98 37.20
C PRO A 236 -13.24 16.87 37.78
N PRO A 237 -13.29 18.22 37.65
CA PRO A 237 -14.49 18.94 37.15
C PRO A 237 -14.57 19.11 35.64
N ARG A 238 -13.49 18.94 34.84
CA ARG A 238 -13.54 19.32 33.42
C ARG A 238 -12.66 18.45 32.50
N ARG A 239 -12.01 17.40 33.00
CA ARG A 239 -11.14 16.59 32.15
C ARG A 239 -11.94 15.43 31.54
N HIS A 240 -12.01 15.42 30.20
CA HIS A 240 -12.58 14.35 29.41
C HIS A 240 -11.50 13.79 28.47
N LEU A 241 -11.32 12.48 28.44
CA LEU A 241 -10.40 11.78 27.56
C LEU A 241 -11.19 10.70 26.83
N ARG A 242 -11.04 10.68 25.52
CA ARG A 242 -11.61 9.64 24.66
C ARG A 242 -10.51 8.69 24.21
N PHE A 243 -10.82 7.41 24.19
CA PHE A 243 -9.91 6.34 23.77
C PHE A 243 -10.64 5.41 22.81
N SER A 244 -9.89 4.84 21.87
CA SER A 244 -10.45 3.87 20.92
C SER A 244 -9.50 2.69 20.73
N ASN A 245 -10.01 1.46 20.79
CA ASN A 245 -9.26 0.28 20.38
C ASN A 245 -9.33 0.04 18.85
N ARG A 246 -9.95 0.97 18.13
CA ARG A 246 -9.99 1.02 16.67
C ARG A 246 -9.07 2.12 16.16
N LEU A 247 -8.71 2.02 14.90
CA LEU A 247 -8.03 3.12 14.21
C LEU A 247 -9.07 4.17 13.81
N THR A 248 -9.49 4.99 14.77
CA THR A 248 -10.48 6.06 14.58
C THR A 248 -9.81 7.39 14.90
N CYS A 249 -9.96 8.38 14.03
CA CYS A 249 -9.49 9.73 14.32
C CYS A 249 -10.42 10.40 15.32
N ASP A 250 -9.91 10.73 16.49
CA ASP A 250 -10.70 11.36 17.59
C ASP A 250 -11.33 12.70 17.19
N ARG A 251 -10.63 13.46 16.33
CA ARG A 251 -11.07 14.78 15.89
C ARG A 251 -12.08 14.75 14.76
N CYS A 252 -11.89 13.83 13.79
CA CYS A 252 -12.69 13.80 12.56
C CYS A 252 -13.73 12.68 12.54
N GLY A 253 -13.64 11.69 13.46
CA GLY A 253 -14.52 10.53 13.51
C GLY A 253 -14.35 9.56 12.33
N ILE A 254 -13.22 9.63 11.62
CA ILE A 254 -12.97 8.76 10.47
C ILE A 254 -12.36 7.46 10.97
N ASP A 255 -12.98 6.33 10.58
CA ASP A 255 -12.51 4.99 10.87
C ASP A 255 -11.58 4.48 9.76
N TYR A 256 -10.48 3.84 10.15
CA TYR A 256 -9.51 3.23 9.25
C TYR A 256 -9.43 1.73 9.50
N ALA A 257 -9.27 0.97 8.42
CA ALA A 257 -9.01 -0.46 8.54
C ALA A 257 -7.58 -0.73 9.04
N PRO A 258 -7.36 -1.80 9.82
CA PRO A 258 -6.00 -2.23 10.19
C PRO A 258 -5.15 -2.48 8.94
N PRO A 259 -3.90 -1.98 8.89
CA PRO A 259 -3.06 -2.17 7.73
C PRO A 259 -2.54 -3.61 7.65
N GLY A 260 -2.65 -4.21 6.46
CA GLY A 260 -1.91 -5.42 6.14
C GLY A 260 -0.63 -5.09 5.37
N PRO A 261 0.41 -5.96 5.36
CA PRO A 261 1.66 -5.72 4.63
C PRO A 261 1.45 -5.40 3.15
N ASN A 262 0.43 -5.96 2.53
CA ASN A 262 0.10 -5.74 1.12
C ASN A 262 -0.33 -4.30 0.80
N LEU A 263 -0.80 -3.53 1.79
CA LEU A 263 -1.07 -2.09 1.63
C LEU A 263 0.21 -1.30 1.32
N PHE A 264 1.34 -1.75 1.83
CA PHE A 264 2.65 -1.12 1.69
C PHE A 264 3.49 -1.67 0.53
N SER A 265 2.83 -2.32 -0.44
CA SER A 265 3.46 -2.84 -1.65
C SER A 265 2.81 -2.27 -2.90
N PHE A 266 3.58 -1.55 -3.72
CA PHE A 266 3.09 -1.07 -5.01
C PHE A 266 2.95 -2.19 -6.07
N ASN A 267 3.44 -3.41 -5.78
CA ASN A 267 3.23 -4.60 -6.60
C ASN A 267 1.93 -5.34 -6.26
N SER A 268 1.32 -5.00 -5.11
CA SER A 268 0.02 -5.53 -4.70
C SER A 268 -1.12 -4.63 -5.18
N PRO A 269 -2.23 -5.16 -5.68
CA PRO A 269 -3.42 -4.37 -6.02
C PRO A 269 -3.96 -3.55 -4.84
N VAL A 270 -3.74 -4.01 -3.60
CA VAL A 270 -4.19 -3.34 -2.37
C VAL A 270 -3.40 -2.06 -2.10
N GLY A 271 -2.08 -2.03 -2.41
CA GLY A 271 -1.21 -0.89 -2.12
C GLY A 271 -0.87 -0.05 -3.35
N ALA A 272 -1.06 -0.57 -4.55
CA ALA A 272 -0.75 0.11 -5.79
C ALA A 272 -1.73 1.27 -6.06
N CYS A 273 -1.23 2.39 -6.56
CA CYS A 273 -2.07 3.46 -7.10
C CYS A 273 -2.98 2.90 -8.20
N GLU A 274 -4.27 3.19 -8.13
CA GLU A 274 -5.28 2.64 -9.05
C GLU A 274 -5.04 3.07 -10.50
N THR A 275 -4.65 4.32 -10.72
CA THR A 275 -4.43 4.90 -12.05
C THR A 275 -3.21 4.31 -12.74
N CYS A 276 -2.05 4.30 -12.09
CA CYS A 276 -0.82 3.78 -12.69
C CYS A 276 -0.53 2.33 -12.33
N ARG A 277 -1.34 1.69 -11.50
CA ARG A 277 -1.21 0.29 -11.06
C ARG A 277 0.19 -0.04 -10.54
N GLY A 278 0.80 0.89 -9.79
CA GLY A 278 2.13 0.72 -9.21
C GLY A 278 3.30 1.05 -10.14
N PHE A 279 3.06 1.56 -11.36
CA PHE A 279 4.14 1.98 -12.26
C PHE A 279 4.74 3.34 -11.88
N GLY A 280 4.00 4.20 -11.18
CA GLY A 280 4.40 5.57 -10.83
C GLY A 280 4.33 6.55 -12.00
N ARG A 281 4.07 6.05 -13.19
CA ARG A 281 3.99 6.82 -14.45
C ARG A 281 2.90 6.26 -15.34
N ILE A 282 2.39 7.10 -16.18
CA ILE A 282 1.42 6.75 -17.21
C ILE A 282 2.01 7.03 -18.59
N ILE A 283 1.52 6.32 -19.57
CA ILE A 283 1.82 6.62 -20.96
C ILE A 283 0.78 7.66 -21.40
N ASP A 284 1.22 8.85 -21.75
CA ASP A 284 0.37 9.94 -22.21
C ASP A 284 0.98 10.58 -23.46
N VAL A 285 0.22 11.40 -24.12
CA VAL A 285 0.70 12.20 -25.25
C VAL A 285 1.75 13.19 -24.77
N ASP A 286 2.93 13.09 -25.34
CA ASP A 286 4.04 13.99 -25.07
C ASP A 286 3.95 15.22 -25.97
N LEU A 287 3.61 16.36 -25.38
CA LEU A 287 3.44 17.60 -26.11
C LEU A 287 4.74 18.11 -26.73
N ASP A 288 5.90 17.76 -26.20
CA ASP A 288 7.18 18.14 -26.77
C ASP A 288 7.48 17.34 -28.05
N LEU A 289 6.96 16.12 -28.17
CA LEU A 289 6.99 15.34 -29.41
C LEU A 289 5.95 15.78 -30.41
N VAL A 290 4.80 16.29 -29.95
CA VAL A 290 3.71 16.81 -30.79
C VAL A 290 4.04 18.19 -31.34
N ILE A 291 4.66 19.06 -30.55
CA ILE A 291 5.04 20.43 -30.87
C ILE A 291 6.55 20.59 -30.58
N PRO A 292 7.41 19.95 -31.38
CA PRO A 292 8.86 19.91 -31.11
C PRO A 292 9.54 21.26 -31.28
N ASP A 293 9.00 22.11 -32.14
CA ASP A 293 9.49 23.46 -32.33
C ASP A 293 8.36 24.48 -32.09
N GLN A 294 8.36 25.04 -30.90
CA GLN A 294 7.41 26.07 -30.51
C GLN A 294 7.71 27.44 -31.14
N GLY A 295 8.82 27.57 -31.91
CA GLY A 295 9.15 28.74 -32.72
C GLY A 295 8.36 28.79 -34.00
N LEU A 296 7.85 27.67 -34.48
CA LEU A 296 6.98 27.61 -35.68
C LEU A 296 5.57 28.11 -35.32
N SER A 297 4.89 28.69 -36.32
CA SER A 297 3.47 29.03 -36.22
C SER A 297 2.58 27.82 -36.54
N LEU A 298 1.28 27.90 -36.22
CA LEU A 298 0.32 26.86 -36.58
C LEU A 298 0.27 26.64 -38.10
N GLU A 299 0.39 27.69 -38.86
CA GLU A 299 0.44 27.64 -40.32
C GLU A 299 1.72 26.99 -40.85
N GLN A 300 2.85 27.18 -40.15
CA GLN A 300 4.14 26.55 -40.48
C GLN A 300 4.24 25.08 -39.99
N GLY A 301 3.18 24.56 -39.39
CA GLY A 301 3.12 23.16 -38.94
C GLY A 301 3.73 22.91 -37.57
N ALA A 302 3.58 23.84 -36.63
CA ALA A 302 4.01 23.65 -35.23
C ALA A 302 3.49 22.35 -34.65
N ILE A 303 2.26 21.94 -34.99
CA ILE A 303 1.65 20.68 -34.56
C ILE A 303 2.01 19.59 -35.58
N LYS A 304 3.07 18.87 -35.31
CA LYS A 304 3.63 17.83 -36.20
C LYS A 304 2.63 16.78 -36.69
N PRO A 305 1.70 16.24 -35.86
CA PRO A 305 0.67 15.33 -36.33
C PRO A 305 -0.28 15.87 -37.37
N PHE A 306 -0.46 17.19 -37.46
CA PHE A 306 -1.41 17.86 -38.36
C PHE A 306 -0.73 18.42 -39.64
N GLY A 307 0.58 18.26 -39.77
CA GLY A 307 1.36 18.92 -40.83
C GLY A 307 1.76 18.03 -42.03
N GLY A 308 1.26 16.80 -42.13
CA GLY A 308 1.62 15.88 -43.23
C GLY A 308 0.86 16.15 -44.54
N ARG A 309 1.53 15.96 -45.69
CA ARG A 309 0.90 16.18 -47.02
C ARG A 309 -0.28 15.24 -47.31
N GLU A 310 -0.37 14.08 -46.66
CA GLU A 310 -1.48 13.10 -46.81
C GLU A 310 -2.09 12.70 -45.46
N ALA A 311 -1.27 12.44 -44.46
CA ALA A 311 -1.72 12.13 -43.07
C ALA A 311 -1.80 13.42 -42.26
N GLY A 312 -2.96 13.73 -41.68
CA GLY A 312 -3.17 14.92 -40.86
C GLY A 312 -3.75 16.13 -41.61
N ARG A 313 -4.16 15.95 -42.85
CA ARG A 313 -4.76 17.07 -43.66
C ARG A 313 -6.13 17.46 -43.11
N MET A 314 -6.97 16.51 -42.76
CA MET A 314 -8.30 16.80 -42.21
C MET A 314 -8.17 17.50 -40.85
N GLU A 315 -7.29 17.03 -39.99
CA GLU A 315 -7.03 17.62 -38.67
C GLU A 315 -6.47 19.05 -38.79
N TYR A 316 -5.68 19.32 -39.81
CA TYR A 316 -5.19 20.67 -40.10
C TYR A 316 -6.32 21.62 -40.60
N GLU A 317 -7.20 21.13 -41.44
CA GLU A 317 -8.37 21.89 -41.91
C GLU A 317 -9.32 22.20 -40.73
N ASP A 318 -9.57 21.24 -39.85
CA ASP A 318 -10.37 21.42 -38.63
C ASP A 318 -9.74 22.47 -37.71
N LEU A 319 -8.41 22.38 -37.51
CA LEU A 319 -7.66 23.39 -36.75
C LEU A 319 -7.79 24.78 -37.36
N ARG A 320 -7.65 24.88 -38.67
CA ARG A 320 -7.74 26.14 -39.39
C ARG A 320 -9.14 26.77 -39.29
N ALA A 321 -10.18 25.96 -39.44
CA ALA A 321 -11.56 26.38 -39.25
C ALA A 321 -11.81 26.89 -37.83
N PHE A 322 -11.34 26.14 -36.83
CA PHE A 322 -11.43 26.50 -35.42
C PHE A 322 -10.70 27.82 -35.12
N CYS A 323 -9.44 27.96 -35.56
CA CYS A 323 -8.66 29.18 -35.33
C CYS A 323 -9.32 30.42 -35.95
N ARG A 324 -9.93 30.26 -37.11
CA ARG A 324 -10.68 31.35 -37.78
C ARG A 324 -11.93 31.73 -36.94
N ALA A 325 -12.66 30.75 -36.43
CA ALA A 325 -13.88 31.00 -35.65
C ALA A 325 -13.58 31.70 -34.30
N GLU A 326 -12.48 31.33 -33.65
CA GLU A 326 -12.07 31.85 -32.33
C GLU A 326 -11.10 33.02 -32.38
N GLY A 327 -10.75 33.52 -33.59
CA GLY A 327 -9.82 34.63 -33.77
C GLY A 327 -8.39 34.31 -33.28
N ILE A 328 -7.96 33.04 -33.37
CA ILE A 328 -6.62 32.60 -33.01
C ILE A 328 -5.68 32.86 -34.18
N PRO A 329 -4.60 33.68 -34.05
CA PRO A 329 -3.68 33.93 -35.12
C PRO A 329 -2.86 32.67 -35.47
N MET A 330 -2.83 32.31 -36.76
CA MET A 330 -2.13 31.10 -37.21
C MET A 330 -0.70 31.38 -37.67
N ASP A 331 -0.34 32.61 -37.90
CA ASP A 331 0.96 33.12 -38.38
C ASP A 331 1.94 33.43 -37.25
N VAL A 332 1.47 33.49 -36.02
CA VAL A 332 2.29 33.77 -34.81
C VAL A 332 2.95 32.51 -34.30
N PRO A 333 4.26 32.55 -33.92
CA PRO A 333 4.95 31.44 -33.27
C PRO A 333 4.15 30.86 -32.08
N PHE A 334 4.03 29.54 -32.00
CA PHE A 334 3.20 28.84 -31.00
C PHE A 334 3.48 29.32 -29.58
N ARG A 335 4.77 29.51 -29.22
CA ARG A 335 5.18 30.01 -27.89
C ARG A 335 4.67 31.43 -27.58
N LYS A 336 4.40 32.24 -28.60
CA LYS A 336 3.91 33.63 -28.46
C LYS A 336 2.38 33.73 -28.46
N LEU A 337 1.65 32.66 -28.76
CA LEU A 337 0.19 32.63 -28.62
C LEU A 337 -0.22 32.86 -27.16
N LYS A 338 -1.35 33.51 -26.95
CA LYS A 338 -1.95 33.66 -25.61
C LYS A 338 -2.16 32.29 -24.98
N LYS A 339 -2.00 32.20 -23.66
CA LYS A 339 -2.17 30.92 -22.92
C LYS A 339 -3.52 30.28 -23.22
N ALA A 340 -4.60 31.06 -23.20
CA ALA A 340 -5.95 30.58 -23.53
C ALA A 340 -6.05 29.98 -24.96
N HIS A 341 -5.39 30.58 -25.96
CA HIS A 341 -5.36 30.06 -27.33
C HIS A 341 -4.57 28.72 -27.37
N ARG A 342 -3.41 28.65 -26.72
CA ARG A 342 -2.63 27.41 -26.66
C ARG A 342 -3.41 26.29 -25.97
N ASP A 343 -4.05 26.61 -24.84
CA ASP A 343 -4.87 25.66 -24.08
C ASP A 343 -6.06 25.17 -24.93
N ALA A 344 -6.74 26.05 -25.67
CA ALA A 344 -7.83 25.68 -26.57
C ALA A 344 -7.37 24.79 -27.73
N VAL A 345 -6.23 25.07 -28.33
CA VAL A 345 -5.65 24.24 -29.41
C VAL A 345 -5.24 22.86 -28.88
N ILE A 346 -4.65 22.80 -27.68
CA ILE A 346 -4.17 21.52 -27.08
C ILE A 346 -5.33 20.71 -26.52
N ASN A 347 -6.13 21.29 -25.62
CA ASN A 347 -7.14 20.57 -24.86
C ASN A 347 -8.50 20.48 -25.58
N GLY A 348 -8.73 21.37 -26.54
CA GLY A 348 -10.01 21.50 -27.22
C GLY A 348 -10.98 22.44 -26.48
N THR A 349 -12.13 22.63 -27.10
CA THR A 349 -13.30 23.35 -26.61
C THR A 349 -14.54 22.49 -26.88
N PRO A 350 -15.74 22.89 -26.46
CA PRO A 350 -16.97 22.15 -26.84
C PRO A 350 -17.18 22.04 -28.36
N SER A 351 -16.62 22.98 -29.15
CA SER A 351 -16.74 23.02 -30.61
C SER A 351 -15.54 22.40 -31.34
N TYR A 352 -14.46 22.10 -30.64
CA TYR A 352 -13.22 21.58 -31.27
C TYR A 352 -12.52 20.59 -30.35
N TYR A 353 -12.18 19.42 -30.88
CA TYR A 353 -11.60 18.32 -30.10
C TYR A 353 -10.17 18.56 -29.59
N GLY A 354 -9.42 19.47 -30.20
CA GLY A 354 -8.02 19.74 -29.86
C GLY A 354 -7.06 18.58 -30.11
N VAL A 355 -5.77 18.83 -29.88
CA VAL A 355 -4.73 17.79 -29.98
C VAL A 355 -5.03 16.58 -29.11
N ARG A 356 -5.42 16.81 -27.85
CA ARG A 356 -5.72 15.70 -26.91
C ARG A 356 -6.94 14.89 -27.33
N GLY A 357 -7.96 15.52 -27.93
CA GLY A 357 -9.12 14.82 -28.44
C GLY A 357 -8.80 13.96 -29.65
N PHE A 358 -7.96 14.45 -30.56
CA PHE A 358 -7.45 13.67 -31.69
C PHE A 358 -6.72 12.40 -31.19
N PHE A 359 -5.81 12.52 -30.26
CA PHE A 359 -5.10 11.36 -29.72
C PHE A 359 -6.04 10.40 -28.98
N ARG A 360 -7.02 10.89 -28.21
CA ARG A 360 -8.06 10.06 -27.59
C ARG A 360 -8.88 9.30 -28.63
N TRP A 361 -9.23 9.93 -29.73
CA TRP A 361 -9.91 9.25 -30.83
C TRP A 361 -9.02 8.15 -31.44
N LEU A 362 -7.74 8.41 -31.68
CA LEU A 362 -6.80 7.38 -32.17
C LEU A 362 -6.68 6.20 -31.20
N GLU A 363 -6.75 6.41 -29.90
CA GLU A 363 -6.73 5.36 -28.89
C GLU A 363 -7.89 4.36 -29.03
N THR A 364 -9.05 4.81 -29.49
CA THR A 364 -10.18 3.92 -29.80
C THR A 364 -9.90 3.01 -31.01
N LYS A 365 -8.87 3.32 -31.82
CA LYS A 365 -8.50 2.60 -33.04
C LYS A 365 -7.23 1.75 -32.89
N THR A 366 -6.78 1.49 -31.66
CA THR A 366 -5.53 0.74 -31.37
C THR A 366 -5.57 -0.73 -31.82
N TYR A 367 -6.72 -1.26 -32.21
CA TYR A 367 -6.81 -2.56 -32.87
C TYR A 367 -6.07 -2.59 -34.22
N LYS A 368 -5.83 -1.41 -34.87
CA LYS A 368 -5.07 -1.29 -36.11
C LYS A 368 -3.57 -1.13 -35.81
N MET A 369 -2.72 -1.95 -36.43
CA MET A 369 -1.27 -1.94 -36.20
C MET A 369 -0.64 -0.57 -36.49
N HIS A 370 -0.95 0.03 -37.64
CA HIS A 370 -0.40 1.34 -38.05
C HIS A 370 -0.76 2.45 -37.05
N VAL A 371 -1.94 2.41 -36.45
CA VAL A 371 -2.35 3.38 -35.42
C VAL A 371 -1.49 3.22 -34.14
N ARG A 372 -1.19 2.00 -33.71
CA ARG A 372 -0.30 1.74 -32.59
C ARG A 372 1.11 2.27 -32.83
N VAL A 373 1.65 2.02 -34.03
CA VAL A 373 2.96 2.55 -34.44
C VAL A 373 2.96 4.06 -34.51
N TYR A 374 1.87 4.66 -35.01
CA TYR A 374 1.73 6.12 -35.06
C TYR A 374 1.69 6.73 -33.64
N LEU A 375 0.84 6.20 -32.76
CA LEU A 375 0.72 6.66 -31.37
C LEU A 375 2.06 6.53 -30.61
N SER A 376 2.85 5.48 -30.83
CA SER A 376 4.11 5.28 -30.13
C SER A 376 5.14 6.40 -30.42
N ARG A 377 5.01 7.13 -31.52
CA ARG A 377 5.90 8.25 -31.90
C ARG A 377 5.64 9.52 -31.09
N TYR A 378 4.45 9.63 -30.49
CA TYR A 378 3.99 10.84 -29.77
C TYR A 378 3.66 10.57 -28.33
N ARG A 379 3.96 9.37 -27.81
CA ARG A 379 3.74 8.99 -26.42
C ARG A 379 5.03 9.00 -25.64
N GLY A 380 4.96 9.59 -24.45
CA GLY A 380 6.02 9.60 -23.46
C GLY A 380 5.54 9.06 -22.13
N TYR A 381 6.48 8.81 -21.24
CA TYR A 381 6.17 8.47 -19.85
C TYR A 381 6.10 9.76 -19.04
N ARG A 382 4.96 9.97 -18.38
CA ARG A 382 4.78 11.09 -17.45
C ARG A 382 4.51 10.57 -16.04
N PRO A 383 4.94 11.30 -14.99
CA PRO A 383 4.53 10.97 -13.63
C PRO A 383 3.01 10.82 -13.54
N CYS A 384 2.56 9.82 -12.80
CA CYS A 384 1.13 9.61 -12.60
C CYS A 384 0.52 10.82 -11.89
N PRO A 385 -0.56 11.43 -12.39
CA PRO A 385 -1.14 12.63 -11.78
C PRO A 385 -1.72 12.37 -10.38
N ASP A 386 -2.18 11.15 -10.09
CA ASP A 386 -2.82 10.83 -8.83
C ASP A 386 -1.82 10.54 -7.71
N CYS A 387 -0.75 9.79 -8.00
CA CYS A 387 0.24 9.44 -6.98
C CYS A 387 1.52 10.28 -7.08
N GLY A 388 1.64 11.22 -8.03
CA GLY A 388 2.82 12.05 -8.20
C GLY A 388 4.12 11.26 -8.45
N GLY A 389 4.02 9.99 -8.88
CA GLY A 389 5.17 9.11 -9.07
C GLY A 389 5.46 8.17 -7.88
N SER A 390 4.83 8.34 -6.74
CA SER A 390 5.06 7.52 -5.54
C SER A 390 4.73 6.03 -5.74
N ARG A 391 3.88 5.67 -6.70
CA ARG A 391 3.38 4.33 -7.04
C ARG A 391 2.30 3.79 -6.10
N PHE A 392 2.13 4.38 -4.93
CA PHE A 392 1.20 3.93 -3.90
C PHE A 392 -0.16 4.64 -4.00
N ARG A 393 -1.18 3.98 -3.49
CA ARG A 393 -2.47 4.63 -3.25
C ARG A 393 -2.39 5.53 -2.02
N LYS A 394 -3.34 6.48 -1.93
CA LYS A 394 -3.32 7.53 -0.89
C LYS A 394 -3.34 6.95 0.52
N GLU A 395 -4.08 5.88 0.75
CA GLU A 395 -4.22 5.24 2.06
C GLU A 395 -2.89 4.71 2.60
N ALA A 396 -2.02 4.19 1.71
CA ALA A 396 -0.68 3.75 2.11
C ALA A 396 0.24 4.91 2.52
N LEU A 397 0.05 6.09 1.92
CA LEU A 397 0.84 7.29 2.21
C LEU A 397 0.40 8.03 3.48
N LEU A 398 -0.73 7.64 4.08
CA LEU A 398 -1.15 8.15 5.40
C LEU A 398 -0.27 7.61 6.53
N TYR A 399 0.45 6.51 6.31
CA TYR A 399 1.32 5.89 7.29
C TYR A 399 2.72 6.48 7.21
N ARG A 400 3.26 6.92 8.36
CA ARG A 400 4.58 7.52 8.46
C ARG A 400 5.46 6.77 9.45
N LEU A 401 6.69 6.53 9.05
CA LEU A 401 7.74 5.96 9.88
C LEU A 401 8.87 7.00 10.01
N GLY A 402 9.25 7.38 11.22
CA GLY A 402 10.21 8.47 11.40
C GLY A 402 9.78 9.79 10.76
N GLY A 403 8.46 10.05 10.63
CA GLY A 403 7.89 11.23 10.00
C GLY A 403 7.73 11.16 8.48
N LEU A 404 8.27 10.14 7.80
CA LEU A 404 8.23 10.00 6.35
C LEU A 404 7.21 8.95 5.90
N ASP A 405 6.51 9.25 4.79
CA ASP A 405 5.66 8.27 4.11
C ASP A 405 6.48 7.39 3.14
N LEU A 406 5.83 6.32 2.65
CA LEU A 406 6.48 5.39 1.71
C LEU A 406 6.94 6.04 0.42
N GLY A 407 6.19 7.01 -0.12
CA GLY A 407 6.57 7.71 -1.33
C GLY A 407 7.88 8.46 -1.17
N GLN A 408 8.06 9.11 -0.02
CA GLN A 408 9.28 9.84 0.34
C GLN A 408 10.47 8.88 0.53
N VAL A 409 10.28 7.77 1.23
CA VAL A 409 11.34 6.76 1.43
C VAL A 409 11.77 6.15 0.10
N TYR A 410 10.82 5.82 -0.78
CA TYR A 410 11.15 5.23 -2.09
C TYR A 410 11.73 6.23 -3.10
N ALA A 411 11.64 7.52 -2.83
CA ALA A 411 12.28 8.56 -3.62
C ALA A 411 13.75 8.80 -3.23
N MET A 412 14.21 8.26 -2.09
CA MET A 412 15.58 8.38 -1.62
C MET A 412 16.54 7.62 -2.52
N ASN A 413 17.78 8.10 -2.58
CA ASN A 413 18.91 7.29 -3.02
C ASN A 413 19.32 6.29 -1.92
N VAL A 414 20.19 5.34 -2.23
CA VAL A 414 20.59 4.27 -1.30
C VAL A 414 21.27 4.83 -0.05
N GLU A 415 22.12 5.85 -0.20
CA GLU A 415 22.82 6.51 0.90
C GLU A 415 21.84 7.20 1.87
N GLY A 416 20.91 8.01 1.34
CA GLY A 416 19.88 8.66 2.15
C GLY A 416 18.94 7.66 2.84
N ALA A 417 18.65 6.52 2.20
CA ALA A 417 17.90 5.45 2.83
C ALA A 417 18.67 4.80 3.97
N LEU A 418 19.98 4.56 3.79
CA LEU A 418 20.84 4.02 4.84
C LEU A 418 20.88 4.95 6.06
N ASP A 419 21.09 6.25 5.85
CA ASP A 419 21.11 7.25 6.92
C ASP A 419 19.76 7.31 7.64
N PHE A 420 18.68 7.31 6.89
CA PHE A 420 17.32 7.32 7.46
C PHE A 420 17.08 6.11 8.36
N PHE A 421 17.30 4.89 7.85
CA PHE A 421 17.05 3.67 8.63
C PHE A 421 18.03 3.52 9.82
N SER A 422 19.27 3.97 9.68
CA SER A 422 20.27 3.96 10.78
C SER A 422 19.93 4.95 11.89
N SER A 423 19.25 6.05 11.56
CA SER A 423 18.83 7.07 12.54
C SER A 423 17.50 6.78 13.21
N LEU A 424 16.73 5.79 12.73
CA LEU A 424 15.44 5.43 13.32
C LEU A 424 15.62 4.94 14.75
N ARG A 425 15.04 5.71 15.69
CA ARG A 425 14.92 5.28 17.08
C ARG A 425 13.64 4.47 17.23
N MET A 426 13.80 3.18 17.51
CA MET A 426 12.67 2.30 17.81
C MET A 426 12.19 2.57 19.24
N PRO A 427 10.87 2.61 19.49
CA PRO A 427 10.38 2.65 20.87
C PRO A 427 10.77 1.35 21.58
N GLU A 428 11.31 1.46 22.81
CA GLU A 428 11.86 0.36 23.62
C GLU A 428 10.92 -0.82 23.89
N LYS A 429 9.65 -0.76 23.47
CA LYS A 429 8.63 -1.77 23.76
C LYS A 429 8.40 -2.83 22.69
N ASP A 430 9.06 -2.75 21.56
CA ASP A 430 8.85 -3.68 20.44
C ASP A 430 10.11 -4.47 20.09
N GLU A 431 10.72 -5.16 21.06
CA GLU A 431 11.75 -6.18 20.77
C GLU A 431 11.25 -7.25 19.79
N ALA A 432 9.95 -7.52 19.77
CA ALA A 432 9.33 -8.41 18.79
C ALA A 432 9.28 -7.85 17.35
N ALA A 433 9.43 -6.55 17.16
CA ALA A 433 9.45 -5.91 15.83
C ALA A 433 10.85 -5.89 15.22
N VAL A 434 11.89 -6.11 16.00
CA VAL A 434 13.30 -6.15 15.57
C VAL A 434 13.68 -7.52 14.98
N LEU A 435 12.86 -8.54 15.20
CA LEU A 435 13.09 -9.92 14.75
C LEU A 435 12.44 -10.26 13.38
N VAL A 436 12.13 -9.24 12.58
CA VAL A 436 11.65 -9.46 11.20
C VAL A 436 12.71 -9.04 10.18
#